data_9204f5231f0edac2f41bcc51b7056cce
#
_entry.id   9204f5231f0edac2f41bcc51b7056cce
#
_cell.length_a   1.000
_cell.length_b   1.000
_cell.length_c   1.000
_cell.angle_alpha   90.00
_cell.angle_beta   90.00
_cell.angle_gamma   90.00
#
_symmetry.space_group_name_H-M   'P 1'
#
loop_
_entity.id
_entity.type
_entity.pdbx_description
1 polymer ?
#
loop_
_entity_poly.entity_id
_entity_poly.type
_entity_poly.pdbx_seq_one_letter_code
_entity_poly.pdbx_strand_id
1 'polypeptide(L)'
;MTPRAPSILSQWRELREWPPLETNALHVWRLSWSAWDEAALTSAAAYLTDEEFAQAEHMQMAAVKQRFIATRSSLRRILAGYLAGGEYAAPETARALCLQSGAHGKPALVPPRVRFNLTHTDENCLIAVAAHAEVGIDMEAVTRQRPLERIVRRFFSPAEQAALSGLAGDALTSAFYRIWTRKEAVIKALGEGLACPLHSFDVSADGEARLLAFRRPEIDVGAWRMLNVDVSPDYATAVAVRGPVESVSGYTFTPHQHP
;
A
#
# COMPACT_ATOMS: atom_id res chain seq x y z
N MET A 1 -0.19 21.40 -21.40
CA MET A 1 -0.92 20.83 -20.23
C MET A 1 -0.40 19.42 -20.03
N THR A 2 0.31 19.15 -18.95
CA THR A 2 0.72 17.80 -18.59
C THR A 2 -0.53 16.96 -18.31
N PRO A 3 -0.68 15.75 -18.86
CA PRO A 3 -1.84 14.91 -18.58
C PRO A 3 -1.91 14.65 -17.07
N ARG A 4 -3.06 14.92 -16.50
CA ARG A 4 -3.31 14.65 -15.07
C ARG A 4 -3.31 13.13 -14.87
N ALA A 5 -2.53 12.62 -13.93
CA ALA A 5 -2.54 11.20 -13.57
C ALA A 5 -3.97 10.71 -13.27
N PRO A 6 -4.31 9.45 -13.59
CA PRO A 6 -5.65 8.91 -13.37
C PRO A 6 -6.05 8.99 -11.89
N SER A 7 -7.35 9.14 -11.64
CA SER A 7 -7.91 9.11 -10.28
C SER A 7 -8.19 7.69 -9.77
N ILE A 8 -8.13 6.70 -10.67
CA ILE A 8 -8.37 5.28 -10.38
C ILE A 8 -7.30 4.46 -11.11
N LEU A 9 -6.62 3.57 -10.38
CA LEU A 9 -5.80 2.52 -10.95
C LEU A 9 -6.65 1.25 -11.09
N SER A 10 -6.95 0.84 -12.32
CA SER A 10 -7.79 -0.33 -12.62
C SER A 10 -7.14 -1.32 -13.59
N GLN A 11 -5.98 -0.98 -14.15
CA GLN A 11 -5.26 -1.84 -15.09
C GLN A 11 -4.03 -2.44 -14.42
N TRP A 12 -3.92 -3.77 -14.51
CA TRP A 12 -2.82 -4.55 -13.97
C TRP A 12 -2.05 -5.20 -15.12
N ARG A 13 -0.76 -4.89 -15.21
CA ARG A 13 0.14 -5.41 -16.25
C ARG A 13 0.90 -6.60 -15.70
N GLU A 14 1.05 -7.63 -16.49
CA GLU A 14 2.04 -8.67 -16.23
C GLU A 14 3.45 -8.11 -16.49
N LEU A 15 4.38 -8.46 -15.63
CA LEU A 15 5.75 -8.02 -15.77
C LEU A 15 6.42 -8.80 -16.90
N ARG A 16 6.82 -8.09 -17.96
CA ARG A 16 7.66 -8.63 -19.04
C ARG A 16 9.09 -8.15 -18.94
N GLU A 17 9.23 -6.88 -18.58
CA GLU A 17 10.49 -6.19 -18.32
C GLU A 17 10.32 -5.34 -17.07
N TRP A 18 11.40 -5.12 -16.33
CA TRP A 18 11.34 -4.32 -15.13
C TRP A 18 11.04 -2.86 -15.50
N PRO A 19 9.96 -2.27 -14.98
CA PRO A 19 9.61 -0.91 -15.35
C PRO A 19 10.58 0.10 -14.72
N PRO A 20 11.08 1.10 -15.48
CA PRO A 20 11.80 2.20 -14.88
C PRO A 20 10.91 3.00 -13.96
N LEU A 21 11.43 3.41 -12.80
CA LEU A 21 10.72 4.26 -11.87
C LEU A 21 11.09 5.72 -12.10
N GLU A 22 10.29 6.40 -12.90
CA GLU A 22 10.46 7.82 -13.18
C GLU A 22 10.25 8.67 -11.92
N THR A 23 10.82 9.87 -11.87
CA THR A 23 10.85 10.75 -10.69
C THR A 23 9.46 10.98 -10.07
N ASN A 24 8.44 11.19 -10.89
CA ASN A 24 7.06 11.45 -10.47
C ASN A 24 6.11 10.28 -10.77
N ALA A 25 6.66 9.06 -10.90
CA ALA A 25 5.88 7.86 -11.10
C ALA A 25 5.46 7.23 -9.76
N LEU A 26 4.26 6.68 -9.77
CA LEU A 26 3.75 5.78 -8.73
C LEU A 26 3.51 4.41 -9.35
N HIS A 27 4.18 3.40 -8.83
CA HIS A 27 3.94 2.01 -9.20
C HIS A 27 3.25 1.28 -8.05
N VAL A 28 2.21 0.52 -8.37
CA VAL A 28 1.51 -0.35 -7.41
C VAL A 28 1.64 -1.79 -7.88
N TRP A 29 2.16 -2.63 -7.03
CA TRP A 29 2.34 -4.05 -7.26
C TRP A 29 1.27 -4.84 -6.51
N ARG A 30 0.64 -5.77 -7.19
CA ARG A 30 -0.33 -6.70 -6.60
C ARG A 30 0.24 -8.11 -6.55
N LEU A 31 0.13 -8.73 -5.38
CA LEU A 31 0.45 -10.12 -5.12
C LEU A 31 -0.83 -10.83 -4.69
N SER A 32 -1.14 -11.99 -5.27
CA SER A 32 -2.20 -12.88 -4.78
C SER A 32 -1.57 -14.10 -4.10
N TRP A 33 -2.06 -14.46 -2.92
CA TRP A 33 -1.52 -15.61 -2.17
C TRP A 33 -1.74 -16.94 -2.89
N SER A 34 -2.78 -17.05 -3.72
CA SER A 34 -3.06 -18.25 -4.53
C SER A 34 -1.97 -18.58 -5.56
N ALA A 35 -1.10 -17.61 -5.88
CA ALA A 35 0.02 -17.85 -6.80
C ALA A 35 1.27 -18.43 -6.11
N TRP A 36 1.23 -18.64 -4.78
CA TRP A 36 2.39 -19.05 -3.98
C TRP A 36 2.24 -20.50 -3.52
N ASP A 37 2.72 -21.42 -4.32
CA ASP A 37 2.85 -22.84 -3.94
C ASP A 37 4.13 -23.09 -3.09
N GLU A 38 4.33 -24.32 -2.67
CA GLU A 38 5.47 -24.72 -1.83
C GLU A 38 6.82 -24.49 -2.54
N ALA A 39 6.89 -24.75 -3.86
CA ALA A 39 8.09 -24.55 -4.65
C ALA A 39 8.43 -23.05 -4.75
N ALA A 40 7.43 -22.21 -4.98
CA ALA A 40 7.58 -20.76 -5.00
C ALA A 40 8.07 -20.21 -3.66
N LEU A 41 7.49 -20.68 -2.55
CA LEU A 41 7.89 -20.27 -1.20
C LEU A 41 9.32 -20.71 -0.85
N THR A 42 9.70 -21.92 -1.25
CA THR A 42 11.06 -22.43 -1.08
C THR A 42 12.08 -21.58 -1.83
N SER A 43 11.80 -21.27 -3.10
CA SER A 43 12.66 -20.40 -3.90
C SER A 43 12.72 -18.98 -3.35
N ALA A 44 11.60 -18.47 -2.86
CA ALA A 44 11.50 -17.12 -2.28
C ALA A 44 12.31 -16.94 -1.00
N ALA A 45 12.49 -18.01 -0.23
CA ALA A 45 13.29 -17.97 1.00
C ALA A 45 14.75 -17.52 0.75
N ALA A 46 15.29 -17.75 -0.45
CA ALA A 46 16.62 -17.29 -0.83
C ALA A 46 16.78 -15.73 -0.82
N TYR A 47 15.67 -14.99 -0.89
CA TYR A 47 15.65 -13.52 -0.88
C TYR A 47 15.53 -12.93 0.52
N LEU A 48 15.32 -13.74 1.56
CA LEU A 48 15.21 -13.29 2.95
C LEU A 48 16.59 -13.16 3.58
N THR A 49 16.75 -12.22 4.51
CA THR A 49 17.91 -12.23 5.41
C THR A 49 17.81 -13.39 6.40
N ASP A 50 18.91 -13.71 7.07
CA ASP A 50 18.93 -14.79 8.06
C ASP A 50 17.98 -14.48 9.23
N GLU A 51 17.87 -13.20 9.63
CA GLU A 51 16.94 -12.75 10.67
C GLU A 51 15.47 -12.88 10.23
N GLU A 52 15.16 -12.52 8.98
CA GLU A 52 13.80 -12.67 8.43
C GLU A 52 13.42 -14.14 8.28
N PHE A 53 14.36 -14.98 7.86
CA PHE A 53 14.15 -16.42 7.77
C PHE A 53 13.90 -16.99 9.18
N ALA A 54 14.73 -16.66 10.16
CA ALA A 54 14.53 -17.07 11.54
C ALA A 54 13.17 -16.60 12.09
N GLN A 55 12.77 -15.34 11.79
CA GLN A 55 11.46 -14.83 12.17
C GLN A 55 10.32 -15.68 11.56
N ALA A 56 10.43 -16.06 10.30
CA ALA A 56 9.44 -16.91 9.62
C ALA A 56 9.34 -18.29 10.31
N GLU A 57 10.48 -18.89 10.69
CA GLU A 57 10.53 -20.19 11.36
C GLU A 57 9.85 -20.19 12.75
N HIS A 58 9.81 -19.05 13.43
CA HIS A 58 9.13 -18.93 14.74
C HIS A 58 7.61 -18.73 14.63
N MET A 59 7.07 -18.53 13.41
CA MET A 59 5.63 -18.37 13.21
C MET A 59 4.89 -19.70 13.33
N GLN A 60 3.93 -19.78 14.25
CA GLN A 60 3.19 -21.00 14.56
C GLN A 60 2.16 -21.38 13.49
N MET A 61 1.58 -20.38 12.82
CA MET A 61 0.55 -20.62 11.82
C MET A 61 1.15 -20.67 10.42
N ALA A 62 1.01 -21.78 9.72
CA ALA A 62 1.57 -22.00 8.39
C ALA A 62 1.15 -20.90 7.40
N ALA A 63 -0.13 -20.50 7.38
CA ALA A 63 -0.61 -19.43 6.50
C ALA A 63 0.05 -18.06 6.79
N VAL A 64 0.33 -17.73 8.06
CA VAL A 64 1.02 -16.49 8.45
C VAL A 64 2.48 -16.54 7.99
N LYS A 65 3.16 -17.68 8.20
CA LYS A 65 4.52 -17.92 7.73
C LYS A 65 4.64 -17.77 6.21
N GLN A 66 3.75 -18.40 5.47
CA GLN A 66 3.72 -18.35 4.00
C GLN A 66 3.53 -16.91 3.50
N ARG A 67 2.56 -16.17 4.06
CA ARG A 67 2.31 -14.77 3.73
C ARG A 67 3.51 -13.87 4.06
N PHE A 68 4.16 -14.13 5.17
CA PHE A 68 5.37 -13.39 5.56
C PHE A 68 6.49 -13.60 4.55
N ILE A 69 6.81 -14.86 4.21
CA ILE A 69 7.85 -15.20 3.20
C ILE A 69 7.50 -14.56 1.86
N ALA A 70 6.28 -14.75 1.38
CA ALA A 70 5.82 -14.19 0.10
C ALA A 70 5.91 -12.66 0.07
N THR A 71 5.42 -11.98 1.12
CA THR A 71 5.46 -10.51 1.19
C THR A 71 6.89 -9.99 1.26
N ARG A 72 7.71 -10.58 2.14
CA ARG A 72 9.05 -10.05 2.40
C ARG A 72 9.99 -10.29 1.22
N SER A 73 9.94 -11.47 0.61
CA SER A 73 10.73 -11.78 -0.59
C SER A 73 10.32 -10.91 -1.77
N SER A 74 9.02 -10.75 -2.02
CA SER A 74 8.52 -9.87 -3.09
C SER A 74 8.94 -8.43 -2.89
N LEU A 75 8.81 -7.91 -1.67
CA LEU A 75 9.26 -6.55 -1.34
C LEU A 75 10.73 -6.35 -1.67
N ARG A 76 11.60 -7.28 -1.23
CA ARG A 76 13.03 -7.22 -1.49
C ARG A 76 13.34 -7.29 -2.98
N ARG A 77 12.69 -8.20 -3.72
CA ARG A 77 12.85 -8.34 -5.17
C ARG A 77 12.40 -7.07 -5.91
N ILE A 78 11.23 -6.52 -5.55
CA ILE A 78 10.71 -5.29 -6.16
C ILE A 78 11.66 -4.12 -5.92
N LEU A 79 12.11 -3.92 -4.69
CA LEU A 79 13.01 -2.82 -4.36
C LEU A 79 14.39 -3.00 -5.03
N ALA A 80 14.93 -4.21 -5.03
CA ALA A 80 16.21 -4.51 -5.65
C ALA A 80 16.17 -4.29 -7.16
N GLY A 81 15.09 -4.67 -7.83
CA GLY A 81 14.90 -4.44 -9.27
C GLY A 81 14.93 -2.94 -9.62
N TYR A 82 14.29 -2.09 -8.84
CA TYR A 82 14.38 -0.63 -9.05
C TYR A 82 15.79 -0.09 -8.80
N LEU A 83 16.52 -0.63 -7.85
CA LEU A 83 17.87 -0.17 -7.51
C LEU A 83 18.95 -0.73 -8.45
N ALA A 84 18.65 -1.84 -9.13
CA ALA A 84 19.52 -2.42 -10.17
C ALA A 84 19.31 -1.78 -11.55
N GLY A 85 18.50 -0.73 -11.66
CA GLY A 85 18.28 -0.02 -12.93
C GLY A 85 17.33 -0.71 -13.88
N GLY A 86 16.44 -1.58 -13.37
CA GLY A 86 15.42 -2.24 -14.18
C GLY A 86 15.78 -3.67 -14.58
N GLU A 87 16.62 -4.32 -13.79
CA GLU A 87 16.97 -5.73 -13.98
C GLU A 87 16.42 -6.60 -12.84
N TYR A 88 16.25 -7.87 -13.10
CA TYR A 88 15.95 -8.84 -12.04
C TYR A 88 17.17 -9.00 -11.13
N ALA A 89 17.01 -8.60 -9.89
CA ALA A 89 18.10 -8.66 -8.93
C ALA A 89 18.30 -10.09 -8.41
N ALA A 90 19.57 -10.51 -8.34
CA ALA A 90 19.95 -11.76 -7.69
C ALA A 90 19.56 -11.76 -6.19
N PRO A 91 19.36 -12.95 -5.58
CA PRO A 91 19.03 -13.06 -4.17
C PRO A 91 19.97 -12.27 -3.26
N GLU A 92 21.28 -12.31 -3.52
CA GLU A 92 22.31 -11.62 -2.73
C GLU A 92 22.09 -10.09 -2.75
N THR A 93 21.76 -9.53 -3.91
CA THR A 93 21.47 -8.09 -4.06
C THR A 93 20.23 -7.70 -3.27
N ALA A 94 19.18 -8.51 -3.33
CA ALA A 94 17.93 -8.28 -2.60
C ALA A 94 18.13 -8.42 -1.07
N ARG A 95 18.90 -9.40 -0.61
CA ARG A 95 19.25 -9.62 0.80
C ARG A 95 20.10 -8.49 1.36
N ALA A 96 20.97 -7.89 0.55
CA ALA A 96 21.83 -6.79 0.95
C ALA A 96 21.07 -5.48 1.23
N LEU A 97 19.78 -5.38 0.85
CA LEU A 97 18.98 -4.21 1.14
C LEU A 97 18.76 -4.05 2.66
N CYS A 98 19.15 -2.91 3.20
CA CYS A 98 18.88 -2.58 4.60
C CYS A 98 17.47 -2.02 4.74
N LEU A 99 16.56 -2.80 5.31
CA LEU A 99 15.20 -2.42 5.65
C LEU A 99 15.11 -2.17 7.16
N GLN A 100 14.72 -0.97 7.56
CA GLN A 100 14.51 -0.62 8.96
C GLN A 100 13.09 -0.15 9.19
N SER A 101 12.55 -0.49 10.35
CA SER A 101 11.23 0.02 10.77
C SER A 101 11.40 1.39 11.42
N GLY A 102 10.60 2.36 10.96
CA GLY A 102 10.48 3.65 11.63
C GLY A 102 9.83 3.53 13.02
N ALA A 103 9.70 4.64 13.74
CA ALA A 103 9.18 4.71 15.10
C ALA A 103 7.77 4.07 15.26
N HIS A 104 6.98 4.05 14.20
CA HIS A 104 5.62 3.48 14.18
C HIS A 104 5.50 2.24 13.27
N GLY A 105 6.61 1.54 13.03
CA GLY A 105 6.62 0.26 12.32
C GLY A 105 6.57 0.34 10.79
N LYS A 106 6.52 1.53 10.17
CA LYS A 106 6.60 1.67 8.71
C LYS A 106 8.01 1.25 8.26
N PRO A 107 8.14 0.20 7.41
CA PRO A 107 9.45 -0.17 6.89
C PRO A 107 9.95 0.86 5.88
N ALA A 108 11.26 1.10 5.88
CA ALA A 108 11.94 2.00 4.96
C ALA A 108 13.31 1.44 4.57
N LEU A 109 13.78 1.81 3.38
CA LEU A 109 15.16 1.57 2.94
C LEU A 109 16.13 2.54 3.62
N VAL A 110 17.30 2.03 3.97
CA VAL A 110 18.41 2.83 4.50
C VAL A 110 19.67 2.58 3.65
N PRO A 111 20.19 3.60 2.94
CA PRO A 111 19.64 4.95 2.75
C PRO A 111 18.33 4.94 1.93
N PRO A 112 17.48 5.96 2.06
CA PRO A 112 16.18 6.01 1.41
C PRO A 112 16.31 6.37 -0.09
N ARG A 113 16.50 5.37 -0.93
CA ARG A 113 16.64 5.53 -2.40
C ARG A 113 15.31 5.54 -3.13
N VAL A 114 14.32 4.82 -2.61
CA VAL A 114 12.93 4.83 -3.05
C VAL A 114 12.03 4.82 -1.83
N ARG A 115 10.81 5.32 -1.99
CA ARG A 115 9.77 5.31 -0.97
C ARG A 115 8.79 4.19 -1.29
N PHE A 116 8.33 3.50 -0.27
CA PHE A 116 7.34 2.44 -0.45
C PHE A 116 6.44 2.31 0.78
N ASN A 117 5.31 1.69 0.56
CA ASN A 117 4.41 1.24 1.61
C ASN A 117 3.68 -0.01 1.14
N LEU A 118 3.18 -0.80 2.07
CA LEU A 118 2.46 -2.02 1.76
C LEU A 118 1.20 -2.19 2.64
N THR A 119 0.26 -2.95 2.12
CA THR A 119 -0.94 -3.40 2.83
C THR A 119 -1.28 -4.82 2.39
N HIS A 120 -1.96 -5.57 3.23
CA HIS A 120 -2.37 -6.93 2.89
C HIS A 120 -3.71 -7.29 3.54
N THR A 121 -4.42 -8.19 2.90
CA THR A 121 -5.62 -8.86 3.39
C THR A 121 -5.38 -10.38 3.44
N ASP A 122 -6.45 -11.14 3.67
CA ASP A 122 -6.38 -12.60 3.64
C ASP A 122 -6.06 -13.18 2.26
N GLU A 123 -6.26 -12.45 1.17
CA GLU A 123 -6.09 -12.94 -0.21
C GLU A 123 -4.98 -12.24 -1.00
N ASN A 124 -4.73 -10.97 -0.71
CA ASN A 124 -3.87 -10.13 -1.52
C ASN A 124 -2.91 -9.27 -0.67
N CYS A 125 -1.78 -8.90 -1.29
CA CYS A 125 -0.91 -7.84 -0.81
C CYS A 125 -0.73 -6.80 -1.92
N LEU A 126 -0.67 -5.53 -1.53
CA LEU A 126 -0.30 -4.43 -2.41
C LEU A 126 0.96 -3.75 -1.88
N ILE A 127 1.86 -3.41 -2.80
CA ILE A 127 3.07 -2.66 -2.52
C ILE A 127 3.08 -1.44 -3.42
N ALA A 128 3.01 -0.24 -2.85
CA ALA A 128 3.15 1.02 -3.57
C ALA A 128 4.61 1.50 -3.50
N VAL A 129 5.16 1.93 -4.64
CA VAL A 129 6.54 2.40 -4.75
C VAL A 129 6.56 3.73 -5.51
N ALA A 130 7.28 4.71 -4.96
CA ALA A 130 7.54 6.01 -5.57
C ALA A 130 9.04 6.34 -5.45
N ALA A 131 9.59 7.10 -6.39
CA ALA A 131 11.02 7.44 -6.38
C ALA A 131 11.39 8.28 -5.14
N HIS A 132 10.65 9.37 -4.90
CA HIS A 132 11.00 10.33 -3.84
C HIS A 132 9.81 10.72 -2.95
N ALA A 133 8.57 10.62 -3.45
CA ALA A 133 7.38 11.05 -2.75
C ALA A 133 7.00 10.08 -1.61
N GLU A 134 6.65 10.61 -0.45
CA GLU A 134 6.11 9.78 0.63
C GLU A 134 4.79 9.14 0.18
N VAL A 135 4.68 7.82 0.36
CA VAL A 135 3.55 7.03 -0.09
C VAL A 135 2.97 6.19 1.04
N GLY A 136 1.66 6.07 1.05
CA GLY A 136 0.91 5.14 1.88
C GLY A 136 -0.18 4.46 1.07
N ILE A 137 -0.43 3.21 1.34
CA ILE A 137 -1.46 2.39 0.70
C ILE A 137 -2.22 1.61 1.76
N ASP A 138 -3.54 1.57 1.60
CA ASP A 138 -4.38 0.75 2.46
C ASP A 138 -5.44 0.01 1.66
N MET A 139 -5.74 -1.23 2.08
CA MET A 139 -6.73 -2.11 1.49
C MET A 139 -7.48 -2.85 2.59
N GLU A 140 -8.80 -2.80 2.53
CA GLU A 140 -9.70 -3.44 3.49
C GLU A 140 -10.76 -4.27 2.77
N ALA A 141 -11.04 -5.47 3.28
CA ALA A 141 -12.19 -6.24 2.84
C ALA A 141 -13.49 -5.56 3.29
N VAL A 142 -14.40 -5.35 2.34
CA VAL A 142 -15.68 -4.71 2.62
C VAL A 142 -16.60 -5.73 3.31
N THR A 143 -16.88 -5.53 4.59
CA THR A 143 -17.73 -6.41 5.40
C THR A 143 -18.74 -5.63 6.23
N ARG A 144 -19.95 -6.19 6.39
CA ARG A 144 -20.99 -5.63 7.25
C ARG A 144 -20.86 -6.04 8.73
N GLN A 145 -19.90 -6.88 9.08
CA GLN A 145 -19.77 -7.45 10.43
C GLN A 145 -19.15 -6.49 11.45
N ARG A 146 -18.57 -5.36 11.01
CA ARG A 146 -17.96 -4.38 11.92
C ARG A 146 -19.00 -3.40 12.50
N PRO A 147 -18.86 -2.94 13.75
CA PRO A 147 -19.72 -1.92 14.34
C PRO A 147 -19.37 -0.53 13.78
N LEU A 148 -19.76 -0.26 12.53
CA LEU A 148 -19.35 0.93 11.77
C LEU A 148 -19.65 2.23 12.49
N GLU A 149 -20.82 2.38 13.09
CA GLU A 149 -21.23 3.60 13.79
C GLU A 149 -20.29 3.97 14.95
N ARG A 150 -19.81 2.96 15.69
CA ARG A 150 -18.88 3.19 16.79
C ARG A 150 -17.52 3.68 16.30
N ILE A 151 -17.05 3.11 15.18
CA ILE A 151 -15.78 3.49 14.56
C ILE A 151 -15.90 4.91 13.99
N VAL A 152 -16.98 5.21 13.28
CA VAL A 152 -17.27 6.53 12.71
C VAL A 152 -17.24 7.61 13.81
N ARG A 153 -17.98 7.42 14.89
CA ARG A 153 -18.00 8.39 16.00
C ARG A 153 -16.64 8.63 16.65
N ARG A 154 -15.77 7.62 16.67
CA ARG A 154 -14.48 7.71 17.36
C ARG A 154 -13.38 8.30 16.49
N PHE A 155 -13.38 7.97 15.21
CA PHE A 155 -12.22 8.19 14.34
C PHE A 155 -12.47 9.16 13.19
N PHE A 156 -13.72 9.33 12.74
CA PHE A 156 -14.02 10.19 11.61
C PHE A 156 -14.24 11.64 12.06
N SER A 157 -13.88 12.57 11.19
CA SER A 157 -14.10 13.98 11.44
C SER A 157 -15.59 14.35 11.40
N PRO A 158 -16.01 15.50 11.96
CA PRO A 158 -17.41 15.92 11.87
C PRO A 158 -17.92 16.03 10.43
N ALA A 159 -17.08 16.45 9.48
CA ALA A 159 -17.45 16.56 8.07
C ALA A 159 -17.71 15.18 7.44
N GLU A 160 -16.88 14.20 7.76
CA GLU A 160 -17.04 12.82 7.28
C GLU A 160 -18.24 12.12 7.94
N GLN A 161 -18.49 12.37 9.23
CA GLN A 161 -19.69 11.90 9.91
C GLN A 161 -20.96 12.46 9.28
N ALA A 162 -20.96 13.76 8.94
CA ALA A 162 -22.06 14.40 8.22
C ALA A 162 -22.27 13.79 6.81
N ALA A 163 -21.18 13.49 6.09
CA ALA A 163 -21.26 12.86 4.77
C ALA A 163 -21.83 11.42 4.82
N LEU A 164 -21.69 10.72 5.94
CA LEU A 164 -22.28 9.39 6.15
C LEU A 164 -23.71 9.46 6.69
N SER A 165 -24.14 10.62 7.18
CA SER A 165 -25.49 10.80 7.77
C SER A 165 -26.56 10.55 6.70
N GLY A 166 -27.53 9.72 7.03
CA GLY A 166 -28.61 9.34 6.12
C GLY A 166 -28.30 8.17 5.18
N LEU A 167 -27.03 7.70 5.15
CA LEU A 167 -26.70 6.48 4.44
C LEU A 167 -27.04 5.23 5.28
N ALA A 168 -27.46 4.16 4.60
CA ALA A 168 -27.75 2.88 5.25
C ALA A 168 -27.31 1.70 4.36
N GLY A 169 -27.23 0.51 4.94
CA GLY A 169 -26.93 -0.72 4.22
C GLY A 169 -25.61 -0.65 3.44
N ASP A 170 -25.63 -1.08 2.18
CA ASP A 170 -24.42 -1.12 1.35
C ASP A 170 -23.85 0.25 1.03
N ALA A 171 -24.69 1.28 0.93
CA ALA A 171 -24.23 2.65 0.68
C ALA A 171 -23.38 3.16 1.87
N LEU A 172 -23.83 2.93 3.10
CA LEU A 172 -23.08 3.27 4.31
C LEU A 172 -21.77 2.46 4.40
N THR A 173 -21.86 1.14 4.19
CA THR A 173 -20.69 0.26 4.24
C THR A 173 -19.61 0.69 3.24
N SER A 174 -20.01 0.90 1.99
CA SER A 174 -19.07 1.31 0.95
C SER A 174 -18.46 2.69 1.21
N ALA A 175 -19.26 3.67 1.68
CA ALA A 175 -18.75 4.99 2.00
C ALA A 175 -17.81 4.96 3.22
N PHE A 176 -18.13 4.15 4.24
CA PHE A 176 -17.28 3.93 5.40
C PHE A 176 -15.89 3.41 4.99
N TYR A 177 -15.83 2.32 4.20
CA TYR A 177 -14.54 1.73 3.83
C TYR A 177 -13.74 2.63 2.90
N ARG A 178 -14.39 3.42 2.03
CA ARG A 178 -13.69 4.46 1.24
C ARG A 178 -13.01 5.50 2.13
N ILE A 179 -13.73 6.05 3.11
CA ILE A 179 -13.14 7.01 4.05
C ILE A 179 -12.03 6.35 4.87
N TRP A 180 -12.28 5.16 5.40
CA TRP A 180 -11.32 4.43 6.24
C TRP A 180 -10.00 4.19 5.52
N THR A 181 -10.03 3.56 4.35
CA THR A 181 -8.80 3.27 3.58
C THR A 181 -8.06 4.53 3.14
N ARG A 182 -8.79 5.60 2.82
CA ARG A 182 -8.19 6.91 2.50
C ARG A 182 -7.46 7.50 3.70
N LYS A 183 -8.05 7.42 4.88
CA LYS A 183 -7.41 7.89 6.13
C LYS A 183 -6.19 7.06 6.48
N GLU A 184 -6.30 5.74 6.44
CA GLU A 184 -5.18 4.84 6.69
C GLU A 184 -4.03 5.07 5.69
N ALA A 185 -4.34 5.27 4.40
CA ALA A 185 -3.32 5.60 3.40
C ALA A 185 -2.58 6.90 3.73
N VAL A 186 -3.27 7.94 4.22
CA VAL A 186 -2.64 9.22 4.62
C VAL A 186 -1.71 9.02 5.81
N ILE A 187 -2.16 8.36 6.89
CA ILE A 187 -1.30 8.17 8.08
C ILE A 187 -0.12 7.21 7.80
N LYS A 188 -0.30 6.23 6.91
CA LYS A 188 0.80 5.38 6.42
C LYS A 188 1.80 6.17 5.59
N ALA A 189 1.36 7.12 4.76
CA ALA A 189 2.27 8.01 4.04
C ALA A 189 3.08 8.87 5.01
N LEU A 190 2.44 9.46 6.01
CA LEU A 190 3.10 10.24 7.07
C LEU A 190 4.08 9.39 7.89
N GLY A 191 3.82 8.09 8.03
CA GLY A 191 4.62 7.21 8.87
C GLY A 191 4.40 7.42 10.37
N GLU A 192 3.34 8.11 10.77
CA GLU A 192 3.01 8.44 12.16
C GLU A 192 2.12 7.38 12.84
N GLY A 193 1.54 6.46 12.06
CA GLY A 193 0.60 5.48 12.58
C GLY A 193 -0.56 6.14 13.34
N LEU A 194 -1.05 5.49 14.37
CA LEU A 194 -2.16 6.00 15.19
C LEU A 194 -1.78 7.21 16.08
N ALA A 195 -0.52 7.66 16.08
CA ALA A 195 -0.14 8.92 16.73
C ALA A 195 -0.74 10.14 16.00
N CYS A 196 -1.04 10.01 14.69
CA CYS A 196 -1.84 10.99 13.97
C CYS A 196 -3.33 10.73 14.21
N PRO A 197 -4.06 11.62 14.93
CA PRO A 197 -5.48 11.39 15.19
C PRO A 197 -6.27 11.44 13.87
N LEU A 198 -7.00 10.37 13.55
CA LEU A 198 -7.74 10.29 12.28
C LEU A 198 -8.77 11.41 12.10
N HIS A 199 -9.38 11.92 13.16
CA HIS A 199 -10.31 13.05 13.10
C HIS A 199 -9.63 14.41 12.84
N SER A 200 -8.29 14.48 12.82
CA SER A 200 -7.54 15.73 12.59
C SER A 200 -7.45 16.15 11.13
N PHE A 201 -7.98 15.37 10.21
CA PHE A 201 -8.03 15.68 8.78
C PHE A 201 -9.27 15.10 8.12
N ASP A 202 -9.62 15.63 6.96
CA ASP A 202 -10.80 15.23 6.20
C ASP A 202 -10.40 14.62 4.86
N VAL A 203 -11.00 13.48 4.53
CA VAL A 203 -10.91 12.89 3.19
C VAL A 203 -12.30 12.89 2.54
N SER A 204 -12.35 12.80 1.22
CA SER A 204 -13.61 12.71 0.50
C SER A 204 -14.36 11.41 0.84
N ALA A 205 -15.69 11.46 0.86
CA ALA A 205 -16.57 10.29 0.99
C ALA A 205 -17.07 9.78 -0.38
N ASP A 206 -17.00 10.62 -1.40
CA ASP A 206 -17.46 10.35 -2.78
C ASP A 206 -16.52 9.39 -3.53
N GLY A 207 -16.80 9.17 -4.83
CA GLY A 207 -16.04 8.26 -5.70
C GLY A 207 -14.59 8.70 -5.91
N GLU A 208 -14.28 10.00 -5.94
CA GLU A 208 -12.92 10.49 -6.15
C GLU A 208 -12.14 10.60 -4.84
N ALA A 209 -10.97 9.98 -4.77
CA ALA A 209 -10.12 10.02 -3.58
C ALA A 209 -9.37 11.35 -3.47
N ARG A 210 -9.60 12.09 -2.37
CA ARG A 210 -8.99 13.40 -2.09
C ARG A 210 -8.73 13.59 -0.61
N LEU A 211 -7.61 14.24 -0.27
CA LEU A 211 -7.41 14.88 1.02
C LEU A 211 -8.04 16.29 0.93
N LEU A 212 -8.98 16.60 1.81
CA LEU A 212 -9.78 17.83 1.72
C LEU A 212 -9.27 18.91 2.68
N ALA A 213 -8.87 18.51 3.88
CA ALA A 213 -8.39 19.42 4.91
C ALA A 213 -7.44 18.68 5.86
N PHE A 214 -6.52 19.42 6.45
CA PHE A 214 -5.68 18.94 7.55
C PHE A 214 -5.61 20.02 8.63
N ARG A 215 -5.86 19.65 9.90
CA ARG A 215 -5.87 20.61 11.04
C ARG A 215 -4.47 20.77 11.65
N ARG A 216 -3.46 20.61 10.82
CA ARG A 216 -2.04 20.85 11.12
C ARG A 216 -1.51 21.80 10.06
N PRO A 217 -1.19 23.08 10.45
CA PRO A 217 -0.83 24.14 9.50
C PRO A 217 0.41 23.82 8.64
N GLU A 218 1.31 22.97 9.15
CA GLU A 218 2.52 22.56 8.45
C GLU A 218 2.25 21.54 7.31
N ILE A 219 1.02 21.03 7.18
CA ILE A 219 0.65 20.10 6.13
C ILE A 219 -0.15 20.82 5.04
N ASP A 220 0.52 21.10 3.93
CA ASP A 220 -0.13 21.60 2.72
C ASP A 220 -0.93 20.50 2.05
N VAL A 221 -2.25 20.60 2.07
CA VAL A 221 -3.17 19.66 1.41
C VAL A 221 -2.97 19.62 -0.11
N GLY A 222 -2.58 20.76 -0.71
CA GLY A 222 -2.32 20.85 -2.15
C GLY A 222 -1.13 20.01 -2.62
N ALA A 223 -0.22 19.65 -1.70
CA ALA A 223 0.91 18.78 -1.97
C ALA A 223 0.54 17.28 -2.01
N TRP A 224 -0.74 16.92 -1.77
CA TRP A 224 -1.19 15.53 -1.74
C TRP A 224 -1.93 15.12 -2.99
N ARG A 225 -1.63 13.91 -3.42
CA ARG A 225 -2.38 13.19 -4.45
C ARG A 225 -2.95 11.92 -3.84
N MET A 226 -4.24 11.68 -4.09
CA MET A 226 -4.87 10.42 -3.70
C MET A 226 -5.50 9.76 -4.91
N LEU A 227 -5.58 8.43 -4.88
CA LEU A 227 -6.26 7.65 -5.90
C LEU A 227 -6.89 6.39 -5.29
N ASN A 228 -7.94 5.92 -5.91
CA ASN A 228 -8.48 4.60 -5.64
C ASN A 228 -7.67 3.55 -6.41
N VAL A 229 -7.63 2.34 -5.89
CA VAL A 229 -7.04 1.18 -6.57
C VAL A 229 -8.12 0.11 -6.69
N ASP A 230 -8.41 -0.30 -7.92
CA ASP A 230 -9.39 -1.34 -8.19
C ASP A 230 -8.70 -2.71 -8.18
N VAL A 231 -8.90 -3.45 -7.10
CA VAL A 231 -8.40 -4.83 -6.93
C VAL A 231 -9.51 -5.83 -7.23
N SER A 232 -10.64 -5.69 -6.56
CA SER A 232 -11.91 -6.37 -6.81
C SER A 232 -13.03 -5.62 -6.08
N PRO A 233 -14.32 -5.89 -6.42
CA PRO A 233 -15.46 -5.26 -5.74
C PRO A 233 -15.53 -5.51 -4.23
N ASP A 234 -14.87 -6.57 -3.74
CA ASP A 234 -14.88 -6.96 -2.34
C ASP A 234 -13.91 -6.15 -1.47
N TYR A 235 -13.12 -5.28 -2.09
CA TYR A 235 -12.12 -4.47 -1.39
C TYR A 235 -12.31 -2.97 -1.61
N ALA A 236 -12.14 -2.19 -0.57
CA ALA A 236 -11.88 -0.77 -0.65
C ALA A 236 -10.36 -0.56 -0.57
N THR A 237 -9.80 0.23 -1.46
CA THR A 237 -8.35 0.44 -1.51
C THR A 237 -8.05 1.88 -1.91
N ALA A 238 -7.10 2.50 -1.21
CA ALA A 238 -6.65 3.85 -1.52
C ALA A 238 -5.13 3.97 -1.40
N VAL A 239 -4.56 4.84 -2.23
CA VAL A 239 -3.18 5.30 -2.12
C VAL A 239 -3.17 6.79 -1.85
N ALA A 240 -2.29 7.23 -0.95
CA ALA A 240 -1.98 8.64 -0.70
C ALA A 240 -0.49 8.88 -0.97
N VAL A 241 -0.20 9.92 -1.72
CA VAL A 241 1.17 10.34 -2.06
C VAL A 241 1.35 11.80 -1.68
N ARG A 242 2.38 12.11 -0.93
CA ARG A 242 2.78 13.49 -0.63
C ARG A 242 3.89 13.91 -1.60
N GLY A 243 3.49 14.53 -2.69
CA GLY A 243 4.38 14.97 -3.77
C GLY A 243 3.70 14.89 -5.14
N PRO A 244 4.38 15.30 -6.19
CA PRO A 244 3.87 15.22 -7.54
C PRO A 244 3.73 13.76 -8.00
N VAL A 245 2.65 13.46 -8.72
CA VAL A 245 2.40 12.19 -9.40
C VAL A 245 1.92 12.49 -10.80
N GLU A 246 2.73 12.16 -11.80
CA GLU A 246 2.43 12.36 -13.22
C GLU A 246 1.97 11.08 -13.91
N SER A 247 2.48 9.94 -13.45
CA SER A 247 2.10 8.63 -13.96
C SER A 247 1.80 7.63 -12.85
N VAL A 248 0.84 6.73 -13.13
CA VAL A 248 0.47 5.64 -12.22
C VAL A 248 0.40 4.35 -13.03
N SER A 249 1.09 3.32 -12.59
CA SER A 249 1.06 2.01 -13.22
C SER A 249 0.84 0.89 -12.20
N GLY A 250 0.02 -0.09 -12.56
CA GLY A 250 -0.23 -1.29 -11.78
C GLY A 250 0.45 -2.51 -12.41
N TYR A 251 1.08 -3.31 -11.58
CA TYR A 251 1.78 -4.53 -11.98
C TYR A 251 1.31 -5.72 -11.15
N THR A 252 1.17 -6.88 -11.78
CA THR A 252 0.99 -8.14 -11.06
C THR A 252 2.36 -8.78 -10.85
N PHE A 253 2.70 -9.06 -9.60
CA PHE A 253 3.90 -9.79 -9.24
C PHE A 253 3.55 -11.27 -9.06
N THR A 254 4.23 -12.15 -9.78
CA THR A 254 4.13 -13.59 -9.61
C THR A 254 5.46 -14.19 -9.14
N PRO A 255 5.43 -15.23 -8.28
CA PRO A 255 6.67 -15.78 -7.70
C PRO A 255 7.62 -16.36 -8.74
N HIS A 256 7.10 -16.91 -9.85
CA HIS A 256 7.86 -17.58 -10.90
C HIS A 256 8.36 -16.63 -12.01
N GLN A 257 8.15 -15.33 -11.86
CA GLN A 257 8.74 -14.36 -12.79
C GLN A 257 10.25 -14.28 -12.58
N HIS A 258 10.95 -15.10 -13.35
CA HIS A 258 12.38 -15.00 -13.62
C HIS A 258 12.58 -14.87 -15.13
N PRO A 259 13.63 -14.18 -15.59
CA PRO A 259 14.05 -14.27 -16.97
C PRO A 259 14.51 -15.68 -17.30
#